data_4072cb13a8523f0b7be5f151560b87c3
#
_entry.id   4072cb13a8523f0b7be5f151560b87c3
#
_cell.length_a   1.000
_cell.length_b   1.000
_cell.length_c   1.000
_cell.angle_alpha   90.00
_cell.angle_beta   90.00
_cell.angle_gamma   90.00
#
_symmetry.space_group_name_H-M   'P 1'
#
loop_
_entity.id
_entity.type
_entity.pdbx_description
1 polymer ?
#
loop_
_entity_poly.entity_id
_entity_poly.type
_entity_poly.pdbx_seq_one_letter_code
_entity_poly.pdbx_strand_id
1 'polypeptide(L)'
;MKLLQEKLAKYDAPQRAMAMGIYPYFREIQSDQVTEVLISGKKVLMFGSNAYLGLTNHPKVKEAAIEAIKKYGTGCAGSRFLNGTLDLHLQLEKRLAEFVGKEDAIVYSTGFQVNLGVVSCITGREDYILWDELDHASIIEGHRLSFSTKLKFKHNDMDSLEKQLQKCEPDKVKLIVIDGVFSMEGDVAKLPEIVALAKKYNASVMVDEAHGIGVFGDHGRGTCNHFGVTNDVDLIMGTFSKSFASIGGFIASDEPVINYLRHHSRSYIFSASNTPAATAAANAALDIMLSEPERIQHLWDLTHYALDGFRNMGCEIGHTSTPIIPLFIRDNDLTFLIVKELFEAGIFVNPVVAPAVASEDTLIRFSLMATHTKEQLDYALETIHKVFKSHGLVD
;
A
#
# COMPACT_ATOMS: atom_id res chain seq x y z
N MET A 1 -35.58 -11.26 3.05
CA MET A 1 -34.52 -11.54 4.04
C MET A 1 -34.14 -13.01 4.06
N LYS A 2 -35.10 -13.95 4.04
CA LYS A 2 -34.81 -15.39 4.08
C LYS A 2 -33.89 -15.86 2.93
N LEU A 3 -34.19 -15.48 1.67
CA LEU A 3 -33.37 -15.85 0.50
C LEU A 3 -31.93 -15.30 0.57
N LEU A 4 -31.75 -14.08 1.09
CA LEU A 4 -30.43 -13.50 1.31
C LEU A 4 -29.64 -14.31 2.35
N GLN A 5 -30.30 -14.65 3.47
CA GLN A 5 -29.69 -15.47 4.53
C GLN A 5 -29.31 -16.86 4.02
N GLU A 6 -30.21 -17.52 3.26
CA GLU A 6 -29.95 -18.83 2.65
C GLU A 6 -28.78 -18.79 1.65
N LYS A 7 -28.66 -17.68 0.87
CA LYS A 7 -27.54 -17.48 -0.06
C LYS A 7 -26.24 -17.33 0.69
N LEU A 8 -26.19 -16.47 1.73
CA LEU A 8 -24.97 -16.14 2.46
C LEU A 8 -24.53 -17.26 3.40
N ALA A 9 -25.45 -18.06 3.94
CA ALA A 9 -25.15 -19.21 4.80
C ALA A 9 -24.34 -20.33 4.09
N LYS A 10 -24.24 -20.30 2.76
CA LYS A 10 -23.38 -21.22 2.01
C LYS A 10 -21.89 -20.91 2.15
N TYR A 11 -21.53 -19.71 2.61
CA TYR A 11 -20.16 -19.29 2.86
C TYR A 11 -19.80 -19.55 4.32
N ASP A 12 -19.14 -20.68 4.57
CA ASP A 12 -18.81 -21.19 5.91
C ASP A 12 -17.30 -21.35 6.16
N ALA A 13 -16.44 -20.95 5.20
CA ALA A 13 -15.00 -21.10 5.30
C ALA A 13 -14.40 -20.47 6.57
N PRO A 14 -14.79 -19.23 7.00
CA PRO A 14 -14.29 -18.67 8.25
C PRO A 14 -14.71 -19.51 9.47
N GLN A 15 -15.94 -20.01 9.51
CA GLN A 15 -16.46 -20.82 10.61
C GLN A 15 -15.71 -22.15 10.71
N ARG A 16 -15.37 -22.78 9.60
CA ARG A 16 -14.53 -23.99 9.58
C ARG A 16 -13.13 -23.70 10.13
N ALA A 17 -12.48 -22.62 9.68
CA ALA A 17 -11.17 -22.22 10.20
C ALA A 17 -11.21 -21.90 11.70
N MET A 18 -12.28 -21.25 12.18
CA MET A 18 -12.51 -21.01 13.61
C MET A 18 -12.67 -22.32 14.40
N ALA A 19 -13.45 -23.27 13.88
CA ALA A 19 -13.65 -24.57 14.52
C ALA A 19 -12.36 -25.38 14.61
N MET A 20 -11.46 -25.25 13.63
CA MET A 20 -10.11 -25.86 13.65
C MET A 20 -9.11 -25.06 14.50
N GLY A 21 -9.47 -23.89 14.99
CA GLY A 21 -8.59 -23.03 15.80
C GLY A 21 -7.41 -22.41 15.00
N ILE A 22 -7.56 -22.29 13.68
CA ILE A 22 -6.52 -21.74 12.78
C ILE A 22 -6.92 -20.41 12.14
N TYR A 23 -8.05 -19.80 12.55
CA TYR A 23 -8.55 -18.53 12.01
C TYR A 23 -7.64 -17.36 12.45
N PRO A 24 -6.93 -16.68 11.52
CA PRO A 24 -5.87 -15.72 11.89
C PRO A 24 -6.33 -14.26 11.89
N TYR A 25 -7.56 -13.97 11.40
CA TYR A 25 -8.00 -12.62 11.11
C TYR A 25 -8.70 -11.93 12.28
N PHE A 26 -8.84 -10.60 12.23
CA PHE A 26 -9.55 -9.76 13.21
C PHE A 26 -9.02 -9.89 14.64
N ARG A 27 -7.74 -10.12 14.82
CA ARG A 27 -7.11 -10.17 16.15
C ARG A 27 -7.05 -8.78 16.75
N GLU A 28 -7.57 -8.64 17.99
CA GLU A 28 -7.63 -7.39 18.71
C GLU A 28 -6.25 -7.02 19.27
N ILE A 29 -5.71 -5.86 18.87
CA ILE A 29 -4.48 -5.28 19.42
C ILE A 29 -4.87 -4.37 20.59
N GLN A 30 -4.26 -4.57 21.76
CA GLN A 30 -4.60 -3.92 23.03
C GLN A 30 -3.48 -3.01 23.54
N SER A 31 -2.54 -2.61 22.69
CA SER A 31 -1.38 -1.77 23.02
C SER A 31 -1.12 -0.71 21.96
N ASP A 32 -0.08 0.06 22.15
CA ASP A 32 0.47 0.96 21.14
C ASP A 32 0.83 0.19 19.85
N GLN A 33 0.77 0.88 18.72
CA GLN A 33 1.12 0.34 17.41
C GLN A 33 2.64 0.50 17.18
N VAL A 34 3.41 -0.45 17.70
CA VAL A 34 4.87 -0.51 17.64
C VAL A 34 5.35 -1.91 17.23
N THR A 35 6.64 -2.19 17.32
CA THR A 35 7.23 -3.47 16.93
C THR A 35 6.90 -4.64 17.85
N GLU A 36 6.50 -4.37 19.10
CA GLU A 36 5.96 -5.35 20.04
C GLU A 36 4.56 -4.92 20.48
N VAL A 37 3.56 -5.74 20.25
CA VAL A 37 2.16 -5.44 20.56
C VAL A 37 1.53 -6.47 21.47
N LEU A 38 0.47 -6.07 22.19
CA LEU A 38 -0.32 -6.96 23.03
C LEU A 38 -1.55 -7.42 22.27
N ILE A 39 -1.69 -8.73 22.05
CA ILE A 39 -2.86 -9.35 21.40
C ILE A 39 -3.36 -10.48 22.31
N SER A 40 -4.62 -10.39 22.76
CA SER A 40 -5.24 -11.39 23.64
C SER A 40 -4.40 -11.70 24.88
N GLY A 41 -3.79 -10.67 25.49
CA GLY A 41 -2.95 -10.79 26.68
C GLY A 41 -1.52 -11.33 26.42
N LYS A 42 -1.15 -11.57 25.17
CA LYS A 42 0.15 -12.06 24.76
C LYS A 42 0.95 -10.97 24.04
N LYS A 43 2.21 -10.78 24.42
CA LYS A 43 3.16 -9.93 23.69
C LYS A 43 3.66 -10.66 22.46
N VAL A 44 3.59 -10.02 21.30
CA VAL A 44 4.07 -10.56 20.03
C VAL A 44 4.84 -9.51 19.24
N LEU A 45 5.86 -9.94 18.51
CA LEU A 45 6.59 -9.10 17.57
C LEU A 45 5.76 -8.92 16.29
N MET A 46 5.60 -7.68 15.83
CA MET A 46 4.70 -7.29 14.74
C MET A 46 5.47 -7.23 13.42
N PHE A 47 5.48 -8.31 12.66
CA PHE A 47 6.01 -8.36 11.30
C PHE A 47 4.91 -8.39 10.22
N GLY A 48 3.68 -7.98 10.57
CA GLY A 48 2.54 -7.86 9.67
C GLY A 48 2.10 -6.43 9.36
N SER A 49 2.79 -5.41 9.90
CA SER A 49 2.42 -4.01 9.75
C SER A 49 3.01 -3.36 8.48
N ASN A 50 2.26 -2.41 7.90
CA ASN A 50 2.74 -1.54 6.82
C ASN A 50 3.34 -0.22 7.33
N ALA A 51 3.59 -0.08 8.63
CA ALA A 51 4.15 1.13 9.22
C ALA A 51 5.68 1.20 9.01
N TYR A 52 6.13 1.20 7.75
CA TYR A 52 7.54 1.05 7.36
C TYR A 52 8.51 1.93 8.14
N LEU A 53 8.15 3.18 8.40
CA LEU A 53 8.99 4.11 9.16
C LEU A 53 8.75 4.08 10.68
N GLY A 54 7.79 3.27 11.17
CA GLY A 54 7.50 3.14 12.60
C GLY A 54 6.96 4.42 13.24
N LEU A 55 6.24 5.27 12.50
CA LEU A 55 5.80 6.59 12.96
C LEU A 55 4.46 6.58 13.69
N THR A 56 3.72 5.48 13.69
CA THR A 56 2.36 5.40 14.27
C THR A 56 2.28 5.80 15.75
N ASN A 57 3.36 5.58 16.51
CA ASN A 57 3.44 5.99 17.92
C ASN A 57 4.48 7.09 18.17
N HIS A 58 4.94 7.77 17.11
CA HIS A 58 5.97 8.80 17.24
C HIS A 58 5.48 10.03 18.01
N PRO A 59 6.21 10.55 19.03
CA PRO A 59 5.74 11.66 19.88
C PRO A 59 5.33 12.91 19.09
N LYS A 60 6.14 13.36 18.12
CA LYS A 60 5.83 14.53 17.27
C LYS A 60 4.55 14.34 16.45
N VAL A 61 4.28 13.13 15.95
CA VAL A 61 3.05 12.83 15.19
C VAL A 61 1.83 12.87 16.09
N LYS A 62 1.92 12.30 17.29
CA LYS A 62 0.85 12.32 18.29
C LYS A 62 0.55 13.76 18.74
N GLU A 63 1.58 14.53 19.04
CA GLU A 63 1.44 15.94 19.49
C GLU A 63 0.77 16.79 18.41
N ALA A 64 1.20 16.68 17.15
CA ALA A 64 0.58 17.40 16.04
C ALA A 64 -0.91 17.09 15.90
N ALA A 65 -1.30 15.82 16.05
CA ALA A 65 -2.70 15.41 16.03
C ALA A 65 -3.50 16.01 17.19
N ILE A 66 -2.95 16.02 18.41
CA ILE A 66 -3.56 16.59 19.60
C ILE A 66 -3.80 18.10 19.43
N GLU A 67 -2.78 18.84 18.98
CA GLU A 67 -2.88 20.28 18.77
C GLU A 67 -3.90 20.64 17.68
N ALA A 68 -3.98 19.82 16.61
CA ALA A 68 -5.00 19.99 15.58
C ALA A 68 -6.42 19.78 16.13
N ILE A 69 -6.63 18.80 17.00
CA ILE A 69 -7.93 18.60 17.68
C ILE A 69 -8.27 19.81 18.53
N LYS A 70 -7.34 20.34 19.32
CA LYS A 70 -7.56 21.55 20.16
C LYS A 70 -7.94 22.76 19.32
N LYS A 71 -7.32 22.97 18.16
CA LYS A 71 -7.55 24.14 17.30
C LYS A 71 -8.82 24.02 16.45
N TYR A 72 -9.08 22.85 15.84
CA TYR A 72 -10.11 22.70 14.81
C TYR A 72 -11.28 21.79 15.22
N GLY A 73 -11.17 21.06 16.33
CA GLY A 73 -12.12 20.01 16.70
C GLY A 73 -11.82 18.66 16.05
N THR A 74 -12.79 17.74 16.12
CA THR A 74 -12.59 16.33 15.76
C THR A 74 -12.87 16.01 14.29
N GLY A 75 -13.52 16.90 13.55
CA GLY A 75 -13.87 16.68 12.14
C GLY A 75 -14.36 17.96 11.46
N CYS A 76 -14.61 17.87 10.16
CA CYS A 76 -14.99 19.03 9.33
C CYS A 76 -16.50 19.09 9.03
N ALA A 77 -17.25 18.04 9.32
CA ALA A 77 -18.70 17.92 9.06
C ALA A 77 -19.12 18.28 7.61
N GLY A 78 -18.25 18.01 6.63
CA GLY A 78 -18.50 18.27 5.22
C GLY A 78 -17.37 17.79 4.32
N SER A 79 -17.61 17.84 3.00
CA SER A 79 -16.60 17.50 2.00
C SER A 79 -15.65 18.68 1.76
N ARG A 80 -14.48 18.37 1.16
CA ARG A 80 -13.52 19.38 0.71
C ARG A 80 -14.13 20.40 -0.25
N PHE A 81 -15.06 19.95 -1.07
CA PHE A 81 -15.75 20.78 -2.07
C PHE A 81 -16.69 21.84 -1.47
N LEU A 82 -17.24 21.59 -0.29
CA LEU A 82 -18.20 22.48 0.38
C LEU A 82 -17.55 23.25 1.53
N ASN A 83 -17.74 22.78 2.76
CA ASN A 83 -17.31 23.47 3.98
C ASN A 83 -16.13 22.80 4.70
N GLY A 84 -15.62 21.70 4.18
CA GLY A 84 -14.62 20.89 4.87
C GLY A 84 -13.16 21.16 4.46
N THR A 85 -12.86 22.31 3.83
CA THR A 85 -11.48 22.69 3.50
C THR A 85 -10.90 23.57 4.58
N LEU A 86 -9.88 23.10 5.28
CA LEU A 86 -9.10 23.84 6.26
C LEU A 86 -7.76 24.33 5.65
N ASP A 87 -7.16 25.36 6.23
CA ASP A 87 -5.80 25.82 5.91
C ASP A 87 -4.79 24.67 6.01
N LEU A 88 -4.95 23.79 7.00
CA LEU A 88 -4.11 22.59 7.21
C LEU A 88 -4.13 21.62 6.02
N HIS A 89 -5.28 21.47 5.34
CA HIS A 89 -5.39 20.66 4.14
C HIS A 89 -4.59 21.26 2.99
N LEU A 90 -4.75 22.57 2.75
CA LEU A 90 -4.06 23.27 1.67
C LEU A 90 -2.53 23.28 1.88
N GLN A 91 -2.10 23.44 3.14
CA GLN A 91 -0.69 23.34 3.49
C GLN A 91 -0.12 21.96 3.17
N LEU A 92 -0.85 20.88 3.54
CA LEU A 92 -0.42 19.52 3.27
C LEU A 92 -0.35 19.23 1.77
N GLU A 93 -1.37 19.65 1.00
CA GLU A 93 -1.42 19.48 -0.45
C GLU A 93 -0.20 20.12 -1.15
N LYS A 94 0.09 21.38 -0.81
CA LYS A 94 1.27 22.06 -1.34
C LYS A 94 2.57 21.32 -1.03
N ARG A 95 2.75 20.90 0.20
CA ARG A 95 3.95 20.19 0.65
C ARG A 95 4.10 18.81 -0.01
N LEU A 96 2.99 18.09 -0.23
CA LEU A 96 2.99 16.81 -0.91
C LEU A 96 3.37 16.96 -2.39
N ALA A 97 2.84 17.97 -3.09
CA ALA A 97 3.23 18.28 -4.46
C ALA A 97 4.74 18.56 -4.56
N GLU A 98 5.28 19.42 -3.71
CA GLU A 98 6.71 19.71 -3.61
C GLU A 98 7.53 18.45 -3.29
N PHE A 99 7.03 17.61 -2.37
CA PHE A 99 7.72 16.38 -1.95
C PHE A 99 7.86 15.39 -3.08
N VAL A 100 6.80 15.11 -3.86
CA VAL A 100 6.86 14.16 -4.97
C VAL A 100 7.32 14.79 -6.29
N GLY A 101 7.57 16.12 -6.32
CA GLY A 101 8.07 16.83 -7.50
C GLY A 101 7.00 17.07 -8.56
N LYS A 102 5.79 17.45 -8.16
CA LYS A 102 4.68 17.84 -9.04
C LYS A 102 4.20 19.26 -8.75
N GLU A 103 3.38 19.84 -9.67
CA GLU A 103 2.91 21.22 -9.55
C GLU A 103 1.86 21.40 -8.47
N ASP A 104 0.92 20.46 -8.35
CA ASP A 104 -0.21 20.54 -7.41
C ASP A 104 -0.61 19.15 -6.91
N ALA A 105 -1.37 19.11 -5.81
CA ALA A 105 -1.91 17.87 -5.23
C ALA A 105 -3.26 18.11 -4.57
N ILE A 106 -4.04 17.03 -4.42
CA ILE A 106 -5.26 17.01 -3.60
C ILE A 106 -5.28 15.80 -2.67
N VAL A 107 -5.81 16.00 -1.47
CA VAL A 107 -5.89 15.00 -0.40
C VAL A 107 -7.29 14.42 -0.29
N TYR A 108 -7.38 13.09 -0.34
CA TYR A 108 -8.59 12.27 -0.17
C TYR A 108 -8.63 11.65 1.23
N SER A 109 -9.83 11.23 1.65
CA SER A 109 -10.03 10.64 2.97
C SER A 109 -9.36 9.26 3.16
N THR A 110 -9.10 8.52 2.07
CA THR A 110 -8.30 7.28 2.08
C THR A 110 -7.55 7.11 0.76
N GLY A 111 -6.45 6.33 0.77
CA GLY A 111 -5.76 5.94 -0.47
C GLY A 111 -6.65 5.14 -1.43
N PHE A 112 -7.53 4.29 -0.90
CA PHE A 112 -8.50 3.55 -1.71
C PHE A 112 -9.40 4.51 -2.53
N GLN A 113 -9.89 5.59 -1.91
CA GLN A 113 -10.72 6.59 -2.58
C GLN A 113 -9.95 7.41 -3.62
N VAL A 114 -8.63 7.57 -3.48
CA VAL A 114 -7.80 8.21 -4.51
C VAL A 114 -7.92 7.43 -5.81
N ASN A 115 -7.59 6.14 -5.81
CA ASN A 115 -7.64 5.30 -7.02
C ASN A 115 -9.04 5.22 -7.61
N LEU A 116 -10.08 5.03 -6.76
CA LEU A 116 -11.46 5.06 -7.23
C LEU A 116 -11.80 6.35 -7.96
N GLY A 117 -11.46 7.48 -7.36
CA GLY A 117 -11.84 8.80 -7.87
C GLY A 117 -11.05 9.24 -9.09
N VAL A 118 -9.74 8.97 -9.10
CA VAL A 118 -8.85 9.38 -10.18
C VAL A 118 -9.09 8.53 -11.42
N VAL A 119 -8.94 7.21 -11.30
CA VAL A 119 -9.03 6.27 -12.43
C VAL A 119 -10.40 6.34 -13.11
N SER A 120 -11.49 6.43 -12.33
CA SER A 120 -12.85 6.51 -12.90
C SER A 120 -13.20 7.88 -13.49
N CYS A 121 -12.44 8.93 -13.14
CA CYS A 121 -12.76 10.32 -13.51
C CYS A 121 -12.01 10.80 -14.76
N ILE A 122 -10.75 10.38 -14.92
CA ILE A 122 -9.85 10.88 -15.97
C ILE A 122 -10.19 10.25 -17.34
N THR A 123 -10.69 9.02 -17.37
CA THR A 123 -10.94 8.27 -18.59
C THR A 123 -12.44 8.11 -18.87
N GLY A 124 -12.82 8.21 -20.14
CA GLY A 124 -14.20 8.12 -20.64
C GLY A 124 -14.44 6.90 -21.53
N ARG A 125 -15.61 6.87 -22.21
CA ARG A 125 -16.06 5.72 -23.01
C ARG A 125 -15.14 5.37 -24.19
N GLU A 126 -14.46 6.36 -24.73
CA GLU A 126 -13.59 6.19 -25.90
C GLU A 126 -12.13 5.94 -25.54
N ASP A 127 -11.81 6.00 -24.23
CA ASP A 127 -10.46 5.91 -23.71
C ASP A 127 -10.10 4.49 -23.26
N TYR A 128 -8.84 4.30 -22.93
CA TYR A 128 -8.28 3.03 -22.50
C TYR A 128 -7.62 3.15 -21.12
N ILE A 129 -7.82 2.12 -20.28
CA ILE A 129 -7.07 1.88 -19.06
C ILE A 129 -6.29 0.60 -19.22
N LEU A 130 -4.97 0.67 -19.00
CA LEU A 130 -4.06 -0.48 -18.99
C LEU A 130 -3.57 -0.69 -17.56
N TRP A 131 -3.64 -1.92 -17.03
CA TRP A 131 -3.21 -2.22 -15.67
C TRP A 131 -2.50 -3.58 -15.59
N ASP A 132 -1.58 -3.71 -14.59
CA ASP A 132 -0.91 -4.96 -14.27
C ASP A 132 -1.89 -5.92 -13.57
N GLU A 133 -1.81 -7.22 -13.86
CA GLU A 133 -2.73 -8.21 -13.29
C GLU A 133 -2.62 -8.35 -11.77
N LEU A 134 -1.52 -7.88 -11.14
CA LEU A 134 -1.29 -7.88 -9.70
C LEU A 134 -1.53 -6.52 -9.03
N ASP A 135 -1.97 -5.52 -9.78
CA ASP A 135 -2.29 -4.20 -9.21
C ASP A 135 -3.32 -4.29 -8.08
N HIS A 136 -3.19 -3.36 -7.13
CA HIS A 136 -4.01 -3.30 -5.93
C HIS A 136 -5.51 -3.23 -6.23
N ALA A 137 -6.32 -3.87 -5.38
CA ALA A 137 -7.78 -3.91 -5.51
C ALA A 137 -8.45 -2.54 -5.71
N SER A 138 -7.89 -1.44 -5.18
CA SER A 138 -8.43 -0.09 -5.39
C SER A 138 -8.29 0.40 -6.83
N ILE A 139 -7.22 0.02 -7.53
CA ILE A 139 -7.03 0.28 -8.97
C ILE A 139 -8.07 -0.51 -9.75
N ILE A 140 -8.24 -1.80 -9.42
CA ILE A 140 -9.25 -2.68 -10.01
C ILE A 140 -10.67 -2.12 -9.83
N GLU A 141 -11.03 -1.68 -8.63
CA GLU A 141 -12.34 -1.05 -8.40
C GLU A 141 -12.46 0.30 -9.10
N GLY A 142 -11.38 1.09 -9.17
CA GLY A 142 -11.36 2.35 -9.93
C GLY A 142 -11.68 2.15 -11.40
N HIS A 143 -11.02 1.19 -12.06
CA HIS A 143 -11.31 0.92 -13.47
C HIS A 143 -12.68 0.24 -13.69
N ARG A 144 -13.23 -0.49 -12.70
CA ARG A 144 -14.62 -1.01 -12.77
C ARG A 144 -15.66 0.10 -12.81
N LEU A 145 -15.39 1.22 -12.13
CA LEU A 145 -16.26 2.39 -12.13
C LEU A 145 -16.13 3.24 -13.40
N SER A 146 -15.02 3.13 -14.14
CA SER A 146 -14.82 3.81 -15.42
C SER A 146 -15.60 3.12 -16.53
N PHE A 147 -16.04 3.92 -17.50
CA PHE A 147 -16.67 3.44 -18.74
C PHE A 147 -15.65 3.14 -19.86
N SER A 148 -14.37 3.35 -19.66
CA SER A 148 -13.30 3.13 -20.64
C SER A 148 -13.11 1.65 -20.99
N THR A 149 -12.43 1.40 -22.10
CA THR A 149 -11.96 0.06 -22.47
C THR A 149 -10.83 -0.36 -21.56
N LYS A 150 -10.90 -1.58 -21.03
CA LYS A 150 -10.00 -2.11 -19.98
C LYS A 150 -9.09 -3.18 -20.56
N LEU A 151 -7.77 -2.97 -20.45
CA LEU A 151 -6.75 -3.83 -21.03
C LEU A 151 -5.76 -4.28 -19.94
N LYS A 152 -5.89 -5.54 -19.54
CA LYS A 152 -4.99 -6.16 -18.56
C LYS A 152 -3.72 -6.66 -19.24
N PHE A 153 -2.55 -6.45 -18.64
CA PHE A 153 -1.30 -7.06 -19.04
C PHE A 153 -0.72 -7.95 -17.93
N LYS A 154 0.18 -8.86 -18.30
CA LYS A 154 0.80 -9.77 -17.36
C LYS A 154 1.79 -9.02 -16.47
N HIS A 155 1.92 -9.51 -15.23
CA HIS A 155 2.77 -8.89 -14.23
C HIS A 155 4.20 -8.63 -14.71
N ASN A 156 4.61 -7.36 -14.65
CA ASN A 156 5.94 -6.86 -15.04
C ASN A 156 6.42 -7.33 -16.44
N ASP A 157 5.48 -7.69 -17.35
CA ASP A 157 5.75 -8.16 -18.71
C ASP A 157 5.56 -7.01 -19.72
N MET A 158 6.67 -6.44 -20.16
CA MET A 158 6.67 -5.30 -21.08
C MET A 158 6.19 -5.67 -22.48
N ASP A 159 6.43 -6.91 -22.94
CA ASP A 159 5.89 -7.40 -24.22
C ASP A 159 4.36 -7.52 -24.15
N SER A 160 3.83 -7.95 -22.99
CA SER A 160 2.39 -8.00 -22.75
C SER A 160 1.78 -6.59 -22.71
N LEU A 161 2.42 -5.63 -22.04
CA LEU A 161 2.00 -4.23 -22.02
C LEU A 161 1.99 -3.64 -23.44
N GLU A 162 3.06 -3.83 -24.20
CA GLU A 162 3.16 -3.31 -25.58
C GLU A 162 2.08 -3.88 -26.49
N LYS A 163 1.80 -5.18 -26.40
CA LYS A 163 0.70 -5.81 -27.13
C LYS A 163 -0.68 -5.22 -26.81
N GLN A 164 -0.89 -4.75 -25.56
CA GLN A 164 -2.13 -4.07 -25.21
C GLN A 164 -2.17 -2.63 -25.75
N LEU A 165 -1.05 -1.90 -25.67
CA LEU A 165 -0.92 -0.55 -26.23
C LEU A 165 -1.16 -0.51 -27.75
N GLN A 166 -0.73 -1.54 -28.48
CA GLN A 166 -0.95 -1.70 -29.92
C GLN A 166 -2.43 -1.85 -30.32
N LYS A 167 -3.30 -2.21 -29.37
CA LYS A 167 -4.76 -2.31 -29.62
C LYS A 167 -5.48 -0.98 -29.47
N CYS A 168 -4.82 0.01 -28.85
CA CYS A 168 -5.43 1.31 -28.58
C CYS A 168 -5.39 2.21 -29.83
N GLU A 169 -6.44 2.97 -30.04
CA GLU A 169 -6.49 3.99 -31.09
C GLU A 169 -5.50 5.13 -30.75
N PRO A 170 -4.75 5.65 -31.77
CA PRO A 170 -3.69 6.62 -31.52
C PRO A 170 -4.15 7.94 -30.90
N ASP A 171 -5.36 8.40 -31.26
CA ASP A 171 -5.95 9.70 -30.89
C ASP A 171 -6.77 9.66 -29.58
N LYS A 172 -6.85 8.50 -28.91
CA LYS A 172 -7.57 8.33 -27.65
C LYS A 172 -6.64 8.36 -26.45
N VAL A 173 -7.17 8.76 -25.30
CA VAL A 173 -6.42 8.71 -24.04
C VAL A 173 -6.13 7.26 -23.67
N LYS A 174 -4.89 6.99 -23.31
CA LYS A 174 -4.40 5.72 -22.79
C LYS A 174 -3.80 5.96 -21.44
N LEU A 175 -4.40 5.45 -20.39
CA LEU A 175 -3.89 5.57 -19.02
C LEU A 175 -3.32 4.23 -18.56
N ILE A 176 -2.01 4.15 -18.38
CA ILE A 176 -1.35 3.04 -17.70
C ILE A 176 -1.40 3.34 -16.21
N VAL A 177 -1.99 2.44 -15.43
CA VAL A 177 -2.01 2.52 -13.97
C VAL A 177 -1.20 1.35 -13.44
N ILE A 178 -0.29 1.61 -12.49
CA ILE A 178 0.64 0.61 -11.98
C ILE A 178 0.99 0.87 -10.51
N ASP A 179 1.03 -0.18 -9.69
CA ASP A 179 1.68 -0.11 -8.37
C ASP A 179 3.20 0.07 -8.54
N GLY A 180 3.79 1.05 -7.89
CA GLY A 180 5.24 1.24 -7.88
C GLY A 180 5.98 0.10 -7.16
N VAL A 181 5.34 -0.40 -6.08
CA VAL A 181 5.74 -1.61 -5.33
C VAL A 181 4.50 -2.45 -5.08
N PHE A 182 4.51 -3.70 -5.51
CA PHE A 182 3.40 -4.63 -5.36
C PHE A 182 3.27 -5.13 -3.92
N SER A 183 2.06 -5.06 -3.40
CA SER A 183 1.80 -5.15 -1.96
C SER A 183 2.00 -6.53 -1.34
N MET A 184 1.87 -7.60 -2.13
CA MET A 184 1.94 -8.98 -1.64
C MET A 184 3.30 -9.62 -1.96
N GLU A 185 3.77 -9.49 -3.19
CA GLU A 185 5.01 -10.07 -3.70
C GLU A 185 6.24 -9.25 -3.32
N GLY A 186 6.07 -7.96 -3.03
CA GLY A 186 7.17 -7.03 -2.75
C GLY A 186 8.01 -6.70 -3.99
N ASP A 187 7.51 -7.00 -5.17
CA ASP A 187 8.17 -6.70 -6.44
C ASP A 187 8.08 -5.20 -6.74
N VAL A 188 9.04 -4.70 -7.52
CA VAL A 188 9.08 -3.31 -7.96
C VAL A 188 8.71 -3.24 -9.44
N ALA A 189 7.88 -2.27 -9.82
CA ALA A 189 7.50 -2.04 -11.21
C ALA A 189 8.71 -1.63 -12.06
N LYS A 190 8.77 -2.08 -13.30
CA LYS A 190 9.79 -1.70 -14.30
C LYS A 190 9.48 -0.31 -14.88
N LEU A 191 9.45 0.72 -14.00
CA LEU A 191 9.00 2.06 -14.39
C LEU A 191 9.76 2.68 -15.57
N PRO A 192 11.09 2.55 -15.70
CA PRO A 192 11.80 3.08 -16.88
C PRO A 192 11.29 2.49 -18.19
N GLU A 193 11.03 1.21 -18.25
CA GLU A 193 10.54 0.51 -19.43
C GLU A 193 9.06 0.85 -19.70
N ILE A 194 8.23 0.94 -18.65
CA ILE A 194 6.83 1.38 -18.75
C ILE A 194 6.76 2.79 -19.33
N VAL A 195 7.58 3.72 -18.82
CA VAL A 195 7.66 5.10 -19.31
C VAL A 195 8.12 5.15 -20.76
N ALA A 196 9.10 4.33 -21.15
CA ALA A 196 9.57 4.26 -22.53
C ALA A 196 8.43 3.81 -23.49
N LEU A 197 7.65 2.81 -23.08
CA LEU A 197 6.47 2.38 -23.84
C LEU A 197 5.37 3.44 -23.86
N ALA A 198 5.12 4.09 -22.73
CA ALA A 198 4.14 5.19 -22.65
C ALA A 198 4.48 6.31 -23.64
N LYS A 199 5.74 6.75 -23.69
CA LYS A 199 6.21 7.75 -24.66
C LYS A 199 6.04 7.28 -26.11
N LYS A 200 6.38 6.02 -26.39
CA LYS A 200 6.25 5.42 -27.73
C LYS A 200 4.81 5.41 -28.25
N TYR A 201 3.85 5.17 -27.38
CA TYR A 201 2.43 5.03 -27.74
C TYR A 201 1.58 6.26 -27.35
N ASN A 202 2.19 7.34 -26.91
CA ASN A 202 1.51 8.54 -26.41
C ASN A 202 0.46 8.20 -25.35
N ALA A 203 0.88 7.47 -24.33
CA ALA A 203 0.08 7.07 -23.18
C ALA A 203 0.52 7.87 -21.94
N SER A 204 -0.42 8.13 -21.03
CA SER A 204 -0.16 8.69 -19.71
C SER A 204 0.09 7.59 -18.69
N VAL A 205 0.90 7.90 -17.66
CA VAL A 205 1.25 6.97 -16.59
C VAL A 205 0.80 7.50 -15.23
N MET A 206 0.08 6.68 -14.50
CA MET A 206 -0.23 6.86 -13.08
C MET A 206 0.49 5.80 -12.26
N VAL A 207 1.29 6.22 -11.27
CA VAL A 207 1.97 5.31 -10.34
C VAL A 207 1.36 5.41 -8.96
N ASP A 208 0.95 4.26 -8.43
CA ASP A 208 0.55 4.11 -7.03
C ASP A 208 1.80 3.87 -6.17
N GLU A 209 2.22 4.89 -5.44
CA GLU A 209 3.38 4.89 -4.56
C GLU A 209 3.02 4.51 -3.10
N ALA A 210 1.89 3.84 -2.89
CA ALA A 210 1.44 3.49 -1.54
C ALA A 210 2.47 2.69 -0.74
N HIS A 211 3.26 1.85 -1.40
CA HIS A 211 4.37 1.09 -0.81
C HIS A 211 5.76 1.64 -1.18
N GLY A 212 5.83 2.64 -2.07
CA GLY A 212 7.08 3.28 -2.49
C GLY A 212 7.47 4.46 -1.60
N ILE A 213 6.51 5.31 -1.24
CA ILE A 213 6.75 6.48 -0.37
C ILE A 213 7.21 6.06 1.03
N GLY A 214 8.30 6.71 1.48
CA GLY A 214 8.96 6.39 2.75
C GLY A 214 9.88 5.17 2.69
N VAL A 215 10.02 4.55 1.51
CA VAL A 215 10.86 3.36 1.28
C VAL A 215 11.89 3.65 0.18
N PHE A 216 11.48 4.16 -0.96
CA PHE A 216 12.31 4.38 -2.13
C PHE A 216 12.57 5.88 -2.38
N GLY A 217 13.66 6.16 -3.10
CA GLY A 217 14.01 7.49 -3.55
C GLY A 217 14.63 8.38 -2.45
N ASP A 218 15.04 9.55 -2.86
CA ASP A 218 15.64 10.53 -1.97
C ASP A 218 14.61 10.98 -0.91
N HIS A 219 14.98 10.91 0.36
CA HIS A 219 14.07 11.15 1.50
C HIS A 219 12.74 10.37 1.43
N GLY A 220 12.70 9.22 0.72
CA GLY A 220 11.48 8.41 0.62
C GLY A 220 10.44 8.95 -0.34
N ARG A 221 10.82 9.65 -1.40
CA ARG A 221 9.92 10.25 -2.41
C ARG A 221 9.22 9.24 -3.32
N GLY A 222 9.56 7.96 -3.22
CA GLY A 222 8.94 6.88 -3.97
C GLY A 222 9.77 6.33 -5.12
N THR A 223 9.20 5.37 -5.83
CA THR A 223 9.85 4.65 -6.94
C THR A 223 10.07 5.55 -8.17
N CYS A 224 9.15 6.48 -8.45
CA CYS A 224 9.32 7.46 -9.54
C CYS A 224 10.60 8.29 -9.36
N ASN A 225 10.87 8.74 -8.13
CA ASN A 225 12.10 9.46 -7.80
C ASN A 225 13.32 8.52 -7.85
N HIS A 226 13.20 7.32 -7.31
CA HIS A 226 14.27 6.31 -7.31
C HIS A 226 14.80 6.00 -8.71
N PHE A 227 13.90 5.85 -9.67
CA PHE A 227 14.27 5.58 -11.08
C PHE A 227 14.51 6.84 -11.92
N GLY A 228 14.36 8.04 -11.35
CA GLY A 228 14.56 9.31 -12.07
C GLY A 228 13.51 9.61 -13.13
N VAL A 229 12.31 9.01 -13.03
CA VAL A 229 11.22 9.15 -14.01
C VAL A 229 10.08 10.07 -13.54
N THR A 230 10.26 10.80 -12.44
CA THR A 230 9.22 11.67 -11.85
C THR A 230 8.59 12.62 -12.88
N ASN A 231 9.38 13.20 -13.77
CA ASN A 231 8.89 14.14 -14.78
C ASN A 231 8.19 13.47 -15.96
N ASP A 232 8.35 12.16 -16.11
CA ASP A 232 7.77 11.35 -17.18
C ASP A 232 6.51 10.61 -16.76
N VAL A 233 6.18 10.62 -15.48
CA VAL A 233 4.95 10.07 -14.89
C VAL A 233 3.95 11.20 -14.74
N ASP A 234 2.71 11.03 -15.22
CA ASP A 234 1.69 12.10 -15.21
C ASP A 234 1.07 12.27 -13.82
N LEU A 235 0.78 11.15 -13.15
CA LEU A 235 0.08 11.16 -11.86
C LEU A 235 0.83 10.29 -10.84
N ILE A 236 1.08 10.86 -9.65
CA ILE A 236 1.70 10.15 -8.53
C ILE A 236 0.67 10.08 -7.39
N MET A 237 0.25 8.85 -7.07
CA MET A 237 -0.65 8.57 -5.96
C MET A 237 0.15 8.16 -4.73
N GLY A 238 -0.27 8.60 -3.54
CA GLY A 238 0.26 8.11 -2.26
C GLY A 238 -0.84 7.89 -1.22
N THR A 239 -0.54 7.08 -0.23
CA THR A 239 -1.43 6.84 0.91
C THR A 239 -0.80 7.27 2.23
N PHE A 240 -1.63 7.70 3.20
CA PHE A 240 -1.15 8.03 4.54
C PHE A 240 -1.21 6.84 5.51
N SER A 241 -1.82 5.73 5.11
CA SER A 241 -2.06 4.58 6.00
C SER A 241 -0.84 3.68 6.25
N LYS A 242 0.33 4.05 5.71
CA LYS A 242 1.58 3.28 5.81
C LYS A 242 2.69 4.15 6.40
N SER A 243 3.67 4.59 5.62
CA SER A 243 4.81 5.40 6.09
C SER A 243 4.41 6.73 6.75
N PHE A 244 3.30 7.33 6.33
CA PHE A 244 2.77 8.57 6.96
C PHE A 244 2.04 8.36 8.30
N ALA A 245 1.85 7.12 8.74
CA ALA A 245 1.25 6.79 10.04
C ALA A 245 -0.10 7.47 10.35
N SER A 246 -0.93 7.70 9.32
CA SER A 246 -2.22 8.39 9.42
C SER A 246 -3.26 7.74 8.53
N ILE A 247 -4.40 8.36 8.33
CA ILE A 247 -5.42 7.94 7.37
C ILE A 247 -5.63 9.02 6.31
N GLY A 248 -5.74 8.60 5.05
CA GLY A 248 -5.91 9.46 3.89
C GLY A 248 -5.06 8.97 2.73
N GLY A 249 -5.01 9.80 1.71
CA GLY A 249 -4.16 9.62 0.54
C GLY A 249 -4.18 10.88 -0.32
N PHE A 250 -3.36 10.93 -1.33
CA PHE A 250 -3.28 12.07 -2.23
C PHE A 250 -2.99 11.62 -3.65
N ILE A 251 -3.29 12.51 -4.58
CA ILE A 251 -2.81 12.46 -5.96
C ILE A 251 -2.10 13.76 -6.27
N ALA A 252 -0.96 13.69 -6.93
CA ALA A 252 -0.18 14.83 -7.39
C ALA A 252 0.03 14.75 -8.90
N SER A 253 -0.04 15.89 -9.59
CA SER A 253 0.09 16.02 -11.04
C SER A 253 0.33 17.46 -11.42
N ASP A 254 0.22 17.77 -12.72
CA ASP A 254 0.17 19.13 -13.22
C ASP A 254 -1.12 19.85 -12.78
N GLU A 255 -1.08 21.16 -12.57
CA GLU A 255 -2.20 21.94 -12.05
C GLU A 255 -3.51 21.73 -12.82
N PRO A 256 -3.58 21.71 -14.16
CA PRO A 256 -4.85 21.52 -14.88
C PRO A 256 -5.50 20.17 -14.59
N VAL A 257 -4.71 19.11 -14.39
CA VAL A 257 -5.21 17.76 -14.06
C VAL A 257 -5.79 17.76 -12.64
N ILE A 258 -5.07 18.34 -11.69
CA ILE A 258 -5.53 18.45 -10.30
C ILE A 258 -6.78 19.32 -10.20
N ASN A 259 -6.85 20.44 -10.93
CA ASN A 259 -8.02 21.27 -11.01
C ASN A 259 -9.25 20.53 -11.56
N TYR A 260 -9.06 19.71 -12.61
CA TYR A 260 -10.12 18.85 -13.14
C TYR A 260 -10.61 17.86 -12.07
N LEU A 261 -9.69 17.16 -11.38
CA LEU A 261 -10.04 16.20 -10.33
C LEU A 261 -10.79 16.83 -9.16
N ARG A 262 -10.41 18.05 -8.73
CA ARG A 262 -11.13 18.80 -7.68
C ARG A 262 -12.60 18.99 -7.97
N HIS A 263 -12.97 19.11 -9.24
CA HIS A 263 -14.33 19.43 -9.66
C HIS A 263 -15.13 18.25 -10.22
N HIS A 264 -14.46 17.12 -10.51
CA HIS A 264 -15.10 15.97 -11.17
C HIS A 264 -14.97 14.65 -10.41
N SER A 265 -13.93 14.49 -9.56
CA SER A 265 -13.71 13.25 -8.82
C SER A 265 -14.79 13.01 -7.77
N ARG A 266 -15.66 12.03 -8.01
CA ARG A 266 -16.83 11.77 -7.17
C ARG A 266 -16.46 11.34 -5.75
N SER A 267 -15.42 10.52 -5.59
CA SER A 267 -14.95 10.09 -4.26
C SER A 267 -14.33 11.24 -3.45
N TYR A 268 -13.93 12.34 -4.11
CA TYR A 268 -13.49 13.57 -3.46
C TYR A 268 -14.66 14.50 -3.11
N ILE A 269 -15.54 14.77 -4.08
CA ILE A 269 -16.64 15.73 -3.94
C ILE A 269 -17.69 15.27 -2.92
N PHE A 270 -18.01 13.96 -2.93
CA PHE A 270 -19.10 13.39 -2.14
C PHE A 270 -18.64 12.65 -0.88
N SER A 271 -17.37 12.77 -0.50
CA SER A 271 -16.86 12.24 0.78
C SER A 271 -16.55 13.35 1.77
N ALA A 272 -16.68 13.04 3.05
CA ALA A 272 -16.22 13.93 4.12
C ALA A 272 -14.71 14.11 4.06
N SER A 273 -14.24 15.31 4.45
CA SER A 273 -12.83 15.65 4.50
C SER A 273 -12.07 14.84 5.55
N ASN A 274 -10.76 14.70 5.36
CA ASN A 274 -9.86 14.21 6.39
C ASN A 274 -10.04 15.01 7.68
N THR A 275 -9.97 14.33 8.81
CA THR A 275 -10.02 14.99 10.10
C THR A 275 -8.79 15.87 10.33
N PRO A 276 -8.89 16.96 11.12
CA PRO A 276 -7.74 17.79 11.46
C PRO A 276 -6.58 16.98 12.04
N ALA A 277 -6.88 16.04 12.94
CA ALA A 277 -5.87 15.15 13.54
C ALA A 277 -5.11 14.32 12.52
N ALA A 278 -5.83 13.68 11.58
CA ALA A 278 -5.20 12.85 10.55
C ALA A 278 -4.34 13.70 9.60
N THR A 279 -4.82 14.90 9.24
CA THR A 279 -4.08 15.82 8.36
C THR A 279 -2.80 16.33 9.04
N ALA A 280 -2.87 16.70 10.31
CA ALA A 280 -1.71 17.15 11.09
C ALA A 280 -0.69 16.03 11.32
N ALA A 281 -1.16 14.81 11.59
CA ALA A 281 -0.30 13.63 11.71
C ALA A 281 0.48 13.38 10.42
N ALA A 282 -0.18 13.45 9.26
CA ALA A 282 0.49 13.30 7.96
C ALA A 282 1.53 14.41 7.70
N ASN A 283 1.22 15.67 8.05
CA ASN A 283 2.17 16.77 7.97
C ASN A 283 3.42 16.53 8.84
N ALA A 284 3.22 16.09 10.09
CA ALA A 284 4.33 15.80 11.00
C ALA A 284 5.17 14.59 10.55
N ALA A 285 4.52 13.57 9.98
CA ALA A 285 5.23 12.44 9.40
C ALA A 285 6.11 12.86 8.21
N LEU A 286 5.63 13.77 7.36
CA LEU A 286 6.42 14.33 6.27
C LEU A 286 7.63 15.12 6.79
N ASP A 287 7.48 15.90 7.88
CA ASP A 287 8.61 16.58 8.52
C ASP A 287 9.68 15.59 8.98
N ILE A 288 9.27 14.47 9.56
CA ILE A 288 10.19 13.42 10.03
C ILE A 288 10.88 12.75 8.85
N MET A 289 10.17 12.39 7.77
CA MET A 289 10.79 11.81 6.58
C MET A 289 11.87 12.71 5.99
N LEU A 290 11.64 14.03 5.96
CA LEU A 290 12.58 15.00 5.44
C LEU A 290 13.78 15.25 6.36
N SER A 291 13.58 15.16 7.68
CA SER A 291 14.61 15.51 8.67
C SER A 291 15.38 14.31 9.24
N GLU A 292 14.87 13.07 9.06
CA GLU A 292 15.45 11.84 9.63
C GLU A 292 15.70 10.78 8.52
N PRO A 293 16.55 11.06 7.50
CA PRO A 293 16.81 10.13 6.39
C PRO A 293 17.46 8.82 6.86
N GLU A 294 18.16 8.84 8.01
CA GLU A 294 18.75 7.66 8.64
C GLU A 294 17.71 6.59 8.99
N ARG A 295 16.45 6.98 9.19
CA ARG A 295 15.35 6.05 9.43
C ARG A 295 15.07 5.15 8.23
N ILE A 296 15.12 5.72 7.03
CA ILE A 296 14.97 4.97 5.78
C ILE A 296 16.19 4.06 5.57
N GLN A 297 17.40 4.57 5.84
CA GLN A 297 18.61 3.77 5.74
C GLN A 297 18.55 2.57 6.70
N HIS A 298 18.12 2.76 7.94
CA HIS A 298 17.98 1.68 8.90
C HIS A 298 16.94 0.63 8.46
N LEU A 299 15.81 1.06 7.85
CA LEU A 299 14.85 0.14 7.25
C LEU A 299 15.51 -0.74 6.17
N TRP A 300 16.34 -0.15 5.32
CA TRP A 300 17.06 -0.89 4.29
C TRP A 300 18.12 -1.83 4.85
N ASP A 301 18.84 -1.43 5.90
CA ASP A 301 19.83 -2.30 6.57
C ASP A 301 19.14 -3.55 7.14
N LEU A 302 17.99 -3.38 7.81
CA LEU A 302 17.18 -4.48 8.31
C LEU A 302 16.59 -5.33 7.15
N THR A 303 16.19 -4.68 6.06
CA THR A 303 15.64 -5.37 4.88
C THR A 303 16.68 -6.30 4.24
N HIS A 304 17.89 -5.80 3.98
CA HIS A 304 18.97 -6.61 3.42
C HIS A 304 19.31 -7.78 4.36
N TYR A 305 19.41 -7.50 5.66
CA TYR A 305 19.68 -8.53 6.65
C TYR A 305 18.60 -9.64 6.66
N ALA A 306 17.31 -9.27 6.60
CA ALA A 306 16.21 -10.22 6.54
C ALA A 306 16.20 -11.03 5.23
N LEU A 307 16.39 -10.38 4.08
CA LEU A 307 16.44 -11.03 2.78
C LEU A 307 17.56 -12.09 2.74
N ASP A 308 18.76 -11.74 3.21
CA ASP A 308 19.88 -12.67 3.29
C ASP A 308 19.59 -13.83 4.27
N GLY A 309 18.97 -13.52 5.42
CA GLY A 309 18.55 -14.52 6.39
C GLY A 309 17.59 -15.55 5.77
N PHE A 310 16.53 -15.11 5.10
CA PHE A 310 15.55 -15.99 4.48
C PHE A 310 16.14 -16.79 3.29
N ARG A 311 16.98 -16.16 2.47
CA ARG A 311 17.68 -16.86 1.37
C ARG A 311 18.62 -17.95 1.89
N ASN A 312 19.38 -17.65 2.93
CA ASN A 312 20.32 -18.61 3.55
C ASN A 312 19.59 -19.79 4.20
N MET A 313 18.36 -19.62 4.66
CA MET A 313 17.50 -20.70 5.14
C MET A 313 16.86 -21.53 4.04
N GLY A 314 16.99 -21.14 2.77
CA GLY A 314 16.33 -21.81 1.66
C GLY A 314 14.84 -21.47 1.50
N CYS A 315 14.36 -20.38 2.12
CA CYS A 315 12.97 -19.94 1.93
C CYS A 315 12.71 -19.46 0.50
N GLU A 316 11.60 -19.84 -0.07
CA GLU A 316 11.12 -19.27 -1.34
C GLU A 316 10.52 -17.88 -1.09
N ILE A 317 11.23 -16.83 -1.54
CA ILE A 317 10.85 -15.43 -1.34
C ILE A 317 10.58 -14.66 -2.65
N GLY A 318 10.50 -15.36 -3.78
CA GLY A 318 10.29 -14.73 -5.09
C GLY A 318 11.40 -13.77 -5.49
N HIS A 319 11.01 -12.67 -6.15
CA HIS A 319 11.94 -11.66 -6.67
C HIS A 319 12.00 -10.39 -5.80
N THR A 320 11.43 -10.43 -4.60
CA THR A 320 11.40 -9.24 -3.73
C THR A 320 12.78 -8.70 -3.41
N SER A 321 12.87 -7.39 -3.40
CA SER A 321 14.02 -6.62 -2.92
C SER A 321 13.61 -5.51 -1.95
N THR A 322 12.43 -5.61 -1.34
CA THR A 322 11.79 -4.55 -0.55
C THR A 322 11.56 -4.99 0.91
N PRO A 323 11.13 -4.08 1.80
CA PRO A 323 10.73 -4.44 3.17
C PRO A 323 9.49 -5.35 3.25
N ILE A 324 8.90 -5.72 2.13
CA ILE A 324 7.83 -6.70 2.00
C ILE A 324 8.44 -8.01 1.52
N ILE A 325 8.47 -9.01 2.37
CA ILE A 325 9.11 -10.30 2.05
C ILE A 325 8.02 -11.39 2.04
N PRO A 326 7.63 -11.89 0.86
CA PRO A 326 6.74 -13.03 0.75
C PRO A 326 7.50 -14.30 1.11
N LEU A 327 6.93 -15.12 1.97
CA LEU A 327 7.41 -16.48 2.25
C LEU A 327 6.39 -17.42 1.64
N PHE A 328 6.69 -17.98 0.47
CA PHE A 328 5.75 -18.84 -0.26
C PHE A 328 5.60 -20.19 0.42
N ILE A 329 4.35 -20.57 0.73
CA ILE A 329 3.98 -21.86 1.32
C ILE A 329 3.25 -22.73 0.31
N ARG A 330 2.48 -22.11 -0.62
CA ARG A 330 1.75 -22.75 -1.71
C ARG A 330 0.64 -23.73 -1.28
N ASP A 331 0.23 -23.65 -0.01
CA ASP A 331 -0.87 -24.42 0.57
C ASP A 331 -1.63 -23.57 1.60
N ASN A 332 -2.95 -23.47 1.44
CA ASN A 332 -3.79 -22.61 2.28
C ASN A 332 -3.84 -23.07 3.74
N ASP A 333 -4.08 -24.38 3.95
CA ASP A 333 -4.28 -24.91 5.30
C ASP A 333 -2.96 -24.91 6.08
N LEU A 334 -1.87 -25.27 5.40
CA LEU A 334 -0.52 -25.22 5.97
C LEU A 334 -0.12 -23.76 6.29
N THR A 335 -0.48 -22.79 5.46
CA THR A 335 -0.22 -21.37 5.73
C THR A 335 -0.91 -20.93 7.01
N PHE A 336 -2.19 -21.28 7.20
CA PHE A 336 -2.92 -20.95 8.44
C PHE A 336 -2.33 -21.64 9.67
N LEU A 337 -1.92 -22.88 9.54
CA LEU A 337 -1.28 -23.63 10.62
C LEU A 337 0.04 -22.98 11.04
N ILE A 338 0.90 -22.67 10.09
CA ILE A 338 2.20 -22.02 10.34
C ILE A 338 1.98 -20.63 10.98
N VAL A 339 1.06 -19.81 10.47
CA VAL A 339 0.75 -18.50 11.07
C VAL A 339 0.26 -18.63 12.51
N LYS A 340 -0.51 -19.69 12.84
CA LYS A 340 -0.89 -19.99 14.21
C LYS A 340 0.31 -20.33 15.08
N GLU A 341 1.19 -21.22 14.63
CA GLU A 341 2.39 -21.65 15.37
C GLU A 341 3.35 -20.47 15.59
N LEU A 342 3.57 -19.63 14.56
CA LEU A 342 4.37 -18.40 14.70
C LEU A 342 3.75 -17.43 15.71
N PHE A 343 2.41 -17.27 15.70
CA PHE A 343 1.74 -16.46 16.69
C PHE A 343 1.90 -17.03 18.10
N GLU A 344 1.79 -18.35 18.27
CA GLU A 344 2.02 -19.05 19.55
C GLU A 344 3.48 -18.89 20.00
N ALA A 345 4.42 -18.78 19.07
CA ALA A 345 5.82 -18.47 19.36
C ALA A 345 6.09 -16.96 19.55
N GLY A 346 5.09 -16.08 19.50
CA GLY A 346 5.26 -14.64 19.75
C GLY A 346 5.58 -13.82 18.50
N ILE A 347 5.28 -14.30 17.30
CA ILE A 347 5.49 -13.60 16.04
C ILE A 347 4.16 -13.40 15.33
N PHE A 348 3.82 -12.16 15.00
CA PHE A 348 2.67 -11.82 14.18
C PHE A 348 3.09 -11.58 12.73
N VAL A 349 2.53 -12.36 11.81
CA VAL A 349 2.65 -12.22 10.35
C VAL A 349 1.28 -12.37 9.71
N ASN A 350 1.12 -11.93 8.46
CA ASN A 350 -0.13 -12.03 7.74
C ASN A 350 -0.12 -13.21 6.76
N PRO A 351 -1.10 -14.12 6.84
CA PRO A 351 -1.33 -15.08 5.76
C PRO A 351 -1.97 -14.35 4.57
N VAL A 352 -1.50 -14.64 3.37
CA VAL A 352 -2.06 -14.18 2.11
C VAL A 352 -2.50 -15.41 1.33
N VAL A 353 -3.83 -15.55 1.20
CA VAL A 353 -4.49 -16.70 0.61
C VAL A 353 -5.56 -16.24 -0.38
N ALA A 354 -6.15 -17.13 -1.14
CA ALA A 354 -7.25 -16.80 -2.03
C ALA A 354 -8.38 -16.08 -1.28
N PRO A 355 -9.00 -15.02 -1.82
CA PRO A 355 -8.88 -14.51 -3.20
C PRO A 355 -7.82 -13.42 -3.40
N ALA A 356 -6.95 -13.14 -2.42
CA ALA A 356 -5.92 -12.10 -2.54
C ALA A 356 -4.79 -12.51 -3.50
N VAL A 357 -4.48 -13.80 -3.55
CA VAL A 357 -3.55 -14.44 -4.49
C VAL A 357 -4.18 -15.72 -5.05
N ALA A 358 -3.62 -16.31 -6.10
CA ALA A 358 -4.02 -17.63 -6.55
C ALA A 358 -3.70 -18.69 -5.47
N SER A 359 -4.44 -19.80 -5.44
CA SER A 359 -4.25 -20.83 -4.40
C SER A 359 -2.85 -21.43 -4.40
N GLU A 360 -2.24 -21.53 -5.58
CA GLU A 360 -0.85 -21.98 -5.80
C GLU A 360 0.20 -20.94 -5.41
N ASP A 361 -0.19 -19.69 -5.14
CA ASP A 361 0.69 -18.59 -4.77
C ASP A 361 0.50 -18.13 -3.32
N THR A 362 -0.13 -18.99 -2.51
CA THR A 362 -0.34 -18.72 -1.08
C THR A 362 1.00 -18.51 -0.36
N LEU A 363 1.05 -17.47 0.46
CA LEU A 363 2.27 -17.03 1.14
C LEU A 363 1.99 -16.47 2.54
N ILE A 364 3.04 -16.32 3.32
CA ILE A 364 3.07 -15.50 4.52
C ILE A 364 3.76 -14.18 4.16
N ARG A 365 3.11 -13.07 4.42
CA ARG A 365 3.66 -11.74 4.20
C ARG A 365 4.39 -11.26 5.46
N PHE A 366 5.71 -11.19 5.37
CA PHE A 366 6.59 -10.64 6.39
C PHE A 366 6.94 -9.19 6.02
N SER A 367 6.80 -8.26 6.96
CA SER A 367 7.03 -6.82 6.71
C SER A 367 7.88 -6.21 7.79
N LEU A 368 8.79 -5.33 7.41
CA LEU A 368 9.70 -4.64 8.30
C LEU A 368 9.26 -3.21 8.60
N MET A 369 9.61 -2.76 9.79
CA MET A 369 9.54 -1.36 10.21
C MET A 369 10.94 -0.87 10.59
N ALA A 370 11.24 0.39 10.32
CA ALA A 370 12.50 1.03 10.69
C ALA A 370 12.77 1.05 12.21
N THR A 371 11.78 0.72 13.01
CA THR A 371 11.88 0.63 14.47
C THR A 371 12.12 -0.78 14.99
N HIS A 372 12.18 -1.79 14.12
CA HIS A 372 12.64 -3.12 14.53
C HIS A 372 14.11 -3.07 14.95
N THR A 373 14.48 -3.94 15.91
CA THR A 373 15.87 -4.15 16.26
C THR A 373 16.42 -5.42 15.60
N LYS A 374 17.75 -5.49 15.53
CA LYS A 374 18.42 -6.68 15.02
C LYS A 374 18.09 -7.92 15.84
N GLU A 375 18.01 -7.78 17.17
CA GLU A 375 17.67 -8.88 18.09
C GLU A 375 16.24 -9.39 17.86
N GLN A 376 15.28 -8.49 17.59
CA GLN A 376 13.90 -8.88 17.21
C GLN A 376 13.89 -9.66 15.89
N LEU A 377 14.71 -9.24 14.94
CA LEU A 377 14.81 -9.90 13.65
C LEU A 377 15.53 -11.24 13.73
N ASP A 378 16.62 -11.34 14.52
CA ASP A 378 17.31 -12.61 14.79
C ASP A 378 16.35 -13.64 15.42
N TYR A 379 15.55 -13.22 16.41
CA TYR A 379 14.54 -14.08 17.02
C TYR A 379 13.47 -14.53 16.00
N ALA A 380 13.02 -13.62 15.14
CA ALA A 380 12.03 -13.94 14.12
C ALA A 380 12.57 -14.96 13.09
N LEU A 381 13.79 -14.74 12.59
CA LEU A 381 14.45 -15.62 11.64
C LEU A 381 14.65 -17.04 12.24
N GLU A 382 15.17 -17.12 13.47
CA GLU A 382 15.36 -18.40 14.15
C GLU A 382 14.04 -19.15 14.38
N THR A 383 12.99 -18.43 14.77
CA THR A 383 11.69 -19.02 15.04
C THR A 383 11.00 -19.50 13.76
N ILE A 384 11.05 -18.69 12.69
CA ILE A 384 10.51 -19.06 11.38
C ILE A 384 11.26 -20.29 10.84
N HIS A 385 12.59 -20.32 10.95
CA HIS A 385 13.39 -21.48 10.53
C HIS A 385 12.93 -22.77 11.25
N LYS A 386 12.78 -22.73 12.59
CA LYS A 386 12.31 -23.88 13.37
C LYS A 386 10.93 -24.38 12.91
N VAL A 387 10.00 -23.45 12.72
CA VAL A 387 8.64 -23.80 12.27
C VAL A 387 8.65 -24.33 10.84
N PHE A 388 9.36 -23.69 9.91
CA PHE A 388 9.43 -24.13 8.52
C PHE A 388 10.09 -25.51 8.40
N LYS A 389 11.18 -25.74 9.14
CA LYS A 389 11.86 -27.04 9.20
C LYS A 389 10.95 -28.16 9.72
N SER A 390 10.11 -27.90 10.75
CA SER A 390 9.18 -28.90 11.28
C SER A 390 8.10 -29.32 10.26
N HIS A 391 7.83 -28.48 9.26
CA HIS A 391 6.91 -28.73 8.16
C HIS A 391 7.60 -29.13 6.84
N GLY A 392 8.92 -29.27 6.84
CA GLY A 392 9.69 -29.71 5.65
C GLY A 392 9.76 -28.67 4.53
N LEU A 393 9.60 -27.37 4.86
CA LEU A 393 9.69 -26.27 3.91
C LEU A 393 11.14 -25.79 3.70
N VAL A 394 12.02 -26.07 4.65
CA VAL A 394 13.45 -25.77 4.62
C VAL A 394 14.23 -26.91 5.28
N ASP A 395 15.56 -26.99 5.05
CA ASP A 395 16.46 -28.03 5.60
C ASP A 395 16.80 -27.83 7.10
#